data_996d86b57cae3c18d13239a1275c7b7d
#
_entry.id   996d86b57cae3c18d13239a1275c7b7d
#
_cell.length_a   1.000
_cell.length_b   1.000
_cell.length_c   1.000
_cell.angle_alpha   90.00
_cell.angle_beta   90.00
_cell.angle_gamma   90.00
#
_symmetry.space_group_name_H-M   'P 1'
#
loop_
_entity.id
_entity.type
_entity.pdbx_description
1 polymer ?
#
loop_
_entity_poly.entity_id
_entity_poly.type
_entity_poly.pdbx_seq_one_letter_code
_entity_poly.pdbx_strand_id
1 'polypeptide(L)'
;MTEFAAALAALPVGTFYGTAQGRRYVVTKSVLADGRTTKLVADELGGADYISLNHFALASGARLKPCEMSAAKVTTFVLALVPDP
;
A
#
# COMPACT_ATOMS: atom_id res chain seq x y z
N MET A 1 0.34 -2.55 -16.95
CA MET A 1 0.33 -2.25 -15.51
C MET A 1 0.33 -3.57 -14.74
N THR A 2 1.12 -3.70 -13.71
CA THR A 2 1.13 -4.90 -12.89
C THR A 2 -0.11 -4.97 -12.01
N GLU A 3 -0.46 -6.18 -11.54
CA GLU A 3 -1.55 -6.36 -10.58
C GLU A 3 -1.33 -5.50 -9.33
N PHE A 4 -0.07 -5.45 -8.84
CA PHE A 4 0.26 -4.65 -7.67
C PHE A 4 -0.04 -3.17 -7.92
N ALA A 5 0.44 -2.62 -9.03
CA ALA A 5 0.24 -1.19 -9.34
C ALA A 5 -1.24 -0.86 -9.50
N ALA A 6 -2.01 -1.75 -10.15
CA ALA A 6 -3.45 -1.57 -10.30
C ALA A 6 -4.18 -1.61 -8.95
N ALA A 7 -3.83 -2.57 -8.10
CA ALA A 7 -4.42 -2.69 -6.77
C ALA A 7 -4.10 -1.48 -5.91
N LEU A 8 -2.85 -1.02 -5.93
CA LEU A 8 -2.43 0.17 -5.18
C LEU A 8 -3.18 1.41 -5.67
N ALA A 9 -3.31 1.58 -6.97
CA ALA A 9 -4.00 2.73 -7.56
C ALA A 9 -5.49 2.75 -7.19
N ALA A 10 -6.11 1.59 -7.04
CA ALA A 10 -7.53 1.48 -6.71
C ALA A 10 -7.85 1.81 -5.25
N LEU A 11 -6.86 1.82 -4.36
CA LEU A 11 -7.09 2.13 -2.96
C LEU A 11 -7.44 3.62 -2.77
N PRO A 12 -8.32 3.94 -1.81
CA PRO A 12 -8.67 5.36 -1.57
C PRO A 12 -7.46 6.15 -1.07
N VAL A 13 -7.38 7.41 -1.45
CA VAL A 13 -6.40 8.36 -0.93
C VAL A 13 -6.87 8.84 0.45
N GLY A 14 -5.93 9.03 1.36
CA GLY A 14 -6.21 9.46 2.72
C GLY A 14 -6.17 8.28 3.69
N THR A 15 -6.82 8.42 4.82
CA THR A 15 -6.82 7.41 5.87
C THR A 15 -8.13 6.63 5.85
N PHE A 16 -8.04 5.30 5.87
CA PHE A 16 -9.19 4.42 5.85
C PHE A 16 -8.88 3.14 6.63
N TYR A 17 -9.92 2.41 6.99
CA TYR A 17 -9.79 1.08 7.60
C TYR A 17 -10.00 0.00 6.55
N GLY A 18 -9.35 -1.12 6.74
CA GLY A 18 -9.49 -2.25 5.84
C GLY A 18 -9.06 -3.55 6.46
N THR A 19 -9.27 -4.64 5.73
CA THR A 19 -8.91 -6.00 6.14
C THR A 19 -7.95 -6.60 5.14
N ALA A 20 -6.90 -7.24 5.62
CA ALA A 20 -5.96 -7.99 4.81
C ALA A 20 -5.57 -9.26 5.55
N GLN A 21 -5.72 -10.40 4.89
CA GLN A 21 -5.32 -11.71 5.44
C GLN A 21 -5.89 -11.98 6.84
N GLY A 22 -7.17 -11.62 7.05
CA GLY A 22 -7.86 -11.85 8.32
C GLY A 22 -7.53 -10.87 9.44
N ARG A 23 -6.77 -9.81 9.14
CA ARG A 23 -6.37 -8.81 10.13
C ARG A 23 -6.92 -7.44 9.74
N ARG A 24 -7.20 -6.63 10.75
CA ARG A 24 -7.70 -5.27 10.57
C ARG A 24 -6.55 -4.28 10.62
N TYR A 25 -6.61 -3.28 9.73
CA TYR A 25 -5.58 -2.24 9.63
C TYR A 25 -6.20 -0.86 9.51
N VAL A 26 -5.49 0.14 10.02
CA VAL A 26 -5.69 1.52 9.62
C VAL A 26 -4.62 1.85 8.58
N VAL A 27 -5.05 2.39 7.44
CA VAL A 27 -4.21 2.57 6.26
C VAL A 27 -4.23 4.04 5.86
N THR A 28 -3.06 4.57 5.51
CA THR A 28 -2.96 5.92 4.97
C THR A 28 -2.24 5.86 3.63
N LYS A 29 -2.91 6.36 2.60
CA LYS A 29 -2.35 6.47 1.25
C LYS A 29 -2.17 7.94 0.89
N SER A 30 -0.97 8.31 0.50
CA SER A 30 -0.62 9.66 0.04
C SER A 30 -0.09 9.58 -1.39
N VAL A 31 -0.50 10.54 -2.23
CA VAL A 31 -0.04 10.65 -3.61
C VAL A 31 0.71 11.97 -3.75
N LEU A 32 1.94 11.91 -4.21
CA LEU A 32 2.86 13.04 -4.28
C LEU A 32 3.41 13.18 -5.71
N ALA A 33 4.07 14.32 -6.00
CA ALA A 33 4.77 14.57 -7.26
C ALA A 33 3.87 14.36 -8.49
N ASP A 34 2.70 15.01 -8.49
CA ASP A 34 1.72 14.93 -9.59
C ASP A 34 1.28 13.50 -9.91
N GLY A 35 1.14 12.68 -8.86
CA GLY A 35 0.68 11.31 -9.01
C GLY A 35 1.78 10.30 -9.29
N ARG A 36 3.04 10.72 -9.35
CA ARG A 36 4.15 9.83 -9.67
C ARG A 36 4.68 9.04 -8.48
N THR A 37 4.39 9.49 -7.27
CA THR A 37 4.83 8.81 -6.05
C THR A 37 3.62 8.50 -5.19
N THR A 38 3.49 7.23 -4.79
CA THR A 38 2.47 6.79 -3.84
C THR A 38 3.16 6.28 -2.60
N LYS A 39 2.78 6.80 -1.45
CA LYS A 39 3.23 6.30 -0.15
C LYS A 39 2.05 5.61 0.53
N LEU A 40 2.30 4.42 1.06
CA LEU A 40 1.29 3.67 1.81
C LEU A 40 1.87 3.23 3.14
N VAL A 41 1.14 3.51 4.21
CA VAL A 41 1.49 3.07 5.56
C VAL A 41 0.25 2.41 6.14
N ALA A 42 0.42 1.29 6.82
CA ALA A 42 -0.68 0.62 7.50
C ALA A 42 -0.20 0.09 8.84
N ASP A 43 -1.07 0.19 9.84
CA ASP A 43 -0.82 -0.36 11.17
C ASP A 43 -1.94 -1.32 11.53
N GLU A 44 -1.56 -2.49 12.03
CA GLU A 44 -2.54 -3.49 12.46
C GLU A 44 -3.26 -3.02 13.71
N LEU A 45 -4.60 -3.04 13.68
CA LEU A 45 -5.41 -2.71 14.83
C LEU A 45 -5.39 -3.86 15.82
N GLY A 46 -4.98 -3.56 17.04
CA GLY A 46 -4.90 -4.58 18.09
C GLY A 46 -3.74 -5.54 17.96
N GLY A 47 -2.79 -5.26 17.08
CA GLY A 47 -1.61 -6.10 16.86
C GLY A 47 -0.37 -5.28 16.61
N ALA A 48 0.71 -5.96 16.24
CA ALA A 48 2.03 -5.34 16.08
C ALA A 48 2.50 -5.24 14.63
N ASP A 49 1.73 -5.76 13.68
CA ASP A 49 2.14 -5.74 12.29
C ASP A 49 1.97 -4.36 11.67
N TYR A 50 2.87 -4.02 10.75
CA TYR A 50 2.78 -2.76 10.02
C TYR A 50 3.29 -2.95 8.60
N ILE A 51 2.87 -2.03 7.72
CA ILE A 51 3.28 -1.98 6.33
C ILE A 51 3.76 -0.58 6.02
N SER A 52 4.85 -0.47 5.29
CA SER A 52 5.34 0.82 4.82
C SER A 52 6.01 0.65 3.47
N LEU A 53 5.57 1.43 2.48
CA LEU A 53 6.16 1.38 1.15
C LEU A 53 6.07 2.73 0.45
N ASN A 54 6.95 2.91 -0.53
CA ASN A 54 6.83 3.93 -1.55
C ASN A 54 6.80 3.25 -2.91
N HIS A 55 6.00 3.76 -3.82
CA HIS A 55 5.92 3.28 -5.19
C HIS A 55 6.11 4.48 -6.13
N PHE A 56 7.03 4.35 -7.07
CA PHE A 56 7.39 5.41 -7.99
C PHE A 56 7.02 5.02 -9.41
N ALA A 57 6.20 5.83 -10.07
CA ALA A 57 5.90 5.67 -11.49
C ALA A 57 6.89 6.53 -12.28
N LEU A 58 8.00 5.93 -12.72
CA LEU A 58 9.06 6.62 -13.43
C LEU A 58 8.93 6.42 -14.93
N ALA A 59 9.50 7.34 -15.72
CA ALA A 59 9.56 7.18 -17.17
C ALA A 59 10.31 5.91 -17.58
N SER A 60 11.27 5.49 -16.76
CA SER A 60 12.05 4.25 -16.99
C SER A 60 11.37 2.99 -16.48
N GLY A 61 10.17 3.09 -15.92
CA GLY A 61 9.42 1.99 -15.32
C GLY A 61 9.08 2.24 -13.86
N ALA A 62 8.19 1.41 -13.32
CA ALA A 62 7.76 1.54 -11.93
C ALA A 62 8.79 0.96 -10.96
N ARG A 63 8.88 1.55 -9.78
CA ARG A 63 9.73 1.05 -8.70
C ARG A 63 8.94 0.95 -7.41
N LEU A 64 9.05 -0.21 -6.76
CA LEU A 64 8.53 -0.44 -5.42
C LEU A 64 9.69 -0.39 -4.43
N LYS A 65 9.57 0.46 -3.40
CA LYS A 65 10.55 0.53 -2.32
C LYS A 65 9.86 0.29 -0.97
N PRO A 66 9.90 -0.93 -0.45
CA PRO A 66 9.44 -1.21 0.90
C PRO A 66 10.39 -0.56 1.92
N CYS A 67 9.85 -0.20 3.09
CA CYS A 67 10.64 0.36 4.18
C CYS A 67 10.80 -0.69 5.28
N GLU A 68 12.01 -1.21 5.45
CA GLU A 68 12.36 -2.18 6.51
C GLU A 68 11.60 -3.51 6.44
N MET A 69 11.14 -3.89 5.25
CA MET A 69 10.45 -5.17 5.04
C MET A 69 10.63 -5.62 3.59
N SER A 70 10.26 -6.85 3.29
CA SER A 70 10.44 -7.41 1.96
C SER A 70 9.40 -6.87 0.97
N ALA A 71 9.77 -6.86 -0.32
CA ALA A 71 8.83 -6.54 -1.39
C ALA A 71 7.68 -7.56 -1.42
N ALA A 72 7.95 -8.82 -1.12
CA ALA A 72 6.92 -9.86 -1.07
C ALA A 72 5.86 -9.54 -0.01
N LYS A 73 6.27 -9.06 1.15
CA LYS A 73 5.33 -8.71 2.23
C LYS A 73 4.38 -7.60 1.80
N VAL A 74 4.91 -6.50 1.26
CA VAL A 74 4.06 -5.37 0.88
C VAL A 74 3.18 -5.69 -0.32
N THR A 75 3.68 -6.48 -1.26
CA THR A 75 2.91 -6.92 -2.42
C THR A 75 1.73 -7.79 -1.99
N THR A 76 1.97 -8.77 -1.14
CA THR A 76 0.90 -9.63 -0.61
C THR A 76 -0.14 -8.81 0.13
N PHE A 77 0.30 -7.85 0.94
CA PHE A 77 -0.62 -6.99 1.68
C PHE A 77 -1.52 -6.18 0.74
N VAL A 78 -0.93 -5.49 -0.23
CA VAL A 78 -1.70 -4.61 -1.13
C VAL A 78 -2.70 -5.42 -1.96
N LEU A 79 -2.30 -6.60 -2.44
CA LEU A 79 -3.19 -7.46 -3.22
C LEU A 79 -4.34 -8.03 -2.38
N ALA A 80 -4.13 -8.23 -1.08
CA ALA A 80 -5.14 -8.80 -0.18
C ALA A 80 -6.04 -7.75 0.46
N LEU A 81 -5.61 -6.49 0.49
CA LEU A 81 -6.31 -5.43 1.24
C LEU A 81 -7.67 -5.12 0.64
N VAL A 82 -8.69 -5.19 1.48
CA VAL A 82 -10.06 -4.81 1.13
C VAL A 82 -10.45 -3.64 2.02
N PRO A 83 -10.59 -2.44 1.48
CA PRO A 83 -11.08 -1.29 2.25
C PRO A 83 -12.50 -1.52 2.75
N ASP A 84 -12.82 -0.97 3.91
CA ASP A 84 -14.20 -0.97 4.40
C ASP A 84 -15.10 -0.17 3.46
N PRO A 85 -16.38 -0.54 3.33
CA PRO A 85 -17.32 0.21 2.52
C PRO A 85 -17.59 1.60 3.06
#